data_5453ea1e843cc380a6945e1392da2ca0
#
_entry.id   5453ea1e843cc380a6945e1392da2ca0
#
_cell.length_a   1.000
_cell.length_b   1.000
_cell.length_c   1.000
_cell.angle_alpha   90.00
_cell.angle_beta   90.00
_cell.angle_gamma   90.00
#
_symmetry.space_group_name_H-M   'P 1'
#
loop_
_entity.id
_entity.type
_entity.pdbx_description
1 polymer ?
#
loop_
_entity_poly.entity_id
_entity_poly.type
_entity_poly.pdbx_seq_one_letter_code
_entity_poly.pdbx_strand_id
1 'polypeptide(L)'
;MKKQKSGLHEKSLIRIILFLCINFIHFPLYGYYFKNIGVKDGLSQPSILSIHQDELGRMWFGTLQGLSIYDGNEMITLKGGEERFDNYIKNNTIYRIVEDSNHNIFLRADNSLVCYK
;
A
#
# COMPACT_ATOMS: atom_id res chain seq x y z
N MET A 1 43.63 -52.25 15.32
CA MET A 1 43.89 -50.88 14.91
C MET A 1 42.90 -50.39 13.84
N LYS A 2 41.62 -50.31 14.13
CA LYS A 2 40.59 -49.80 13.17
C LYS A 2 39.41 -49.09 13.91
N LYS A 3 39.68 -48.12 14.78
CA LYS A 3 38.65 -47.36 15.50
C LYS A 3 38.82 -45.81 15.48
N GLN A 4 39.63 -45.26 14.58
CA GLN A 4 39.91 -43.83 14.62
C GLN A 4 39.37 -43.04 13.41
N LYS A 5 38.64 -43.64 12.48
CA LYS A 5 38.05 -42.93 11.30
C LYS A 5 36.59 -42.47 11.47
N SER A 6 35.85 -43.00 12.45
CA SER A 6 34.42 -42.65 12.62
C SER A 6 34.21 -41.24 13.20
N GLY A 7 35.08 -40.80 14.11
CA GLY A 7 34.90 -39.52 14.80
C GLY A 7 35.20 -38.27 13.95
N LEU A 8 36.01 -38.38 12.88
CA LEU A 8 36.24 -37.25 11.98
C LEU A 8 35.06 -37.03 11.03
N HIS A 9 34.42 -38.10 10.57
CA HIS A 9 33.24 -38.01 9.71
C HIS A 9 32.04 -37.48 10.48
N GLU A 10 31.82 -37.88 11.73
CA GLU A 10 30.74 -37.37 12.59
C GLU A 10 30.87 -35.86 12.84
N LYS A 11 32.07 -35.39 13.20
CA LYS A 11 32.32 -33.94 13.43
C LYS A 11 32.16 -33.11 12.15
N SER A 12 32.52 -33.68 11.00
CA SER A 12 32.30 -33.02 9.70
C SER A 12 30.81 -32.92 9.35
N LEU A 13 30.05 -34.02 9.59
CA LEU A 13 28.60 -34.03 9.37
C LEU A 13 27.86 -33.02 10.26
N ILE A 14 28.22 -32.95 11.54
CA ILE A 14 27.64 -32.00 12.49
C ILE A 14 27.91 -30.54 12.04
N ARG A 15 29.11 -30.23 11.53
CA ARG A 15 29.45 -28.91 11.00
C ARG A 15 28.60 -28.55 9.78
N ILE A 16 28.40 -29.49 8.86
CA ILE A 16 27.58 -29.29 7.66
C ILE A 16 26.12 -29.06 8.05
N ILE A 17 25.57 -29.85 9.00
CA ILE A 17 24.21 -29.68 9.49
C ILE A 17 24.02 -28.34 10.19
N LEU A 18 24.98 -27.91 11.04
CA LEU A 18 24.98 -26.59 11.66
C LEU A 18 25.00 -25.47 10.64
N PHE A 19 25.84 -25.59 9.60
CA PHE A 19 25.91 -24.58 8.52
C PHE A 19 24.60 -24.49 7.73
N LEU A 20 23.98 -25.63 7.44
CA LEU A 20 22.66 -25.68 6.79
C LEU A 20 21.57 -25.06 7.68
N CYS A 21 21.56 -25.38 8.99
CA CYS A 21 20.58 -24.81 9.92
C CYS A 21 20.72 -23.28 10.05
N ILE A 22 21.94 -22.74 10.08
CA ILE A 22 22.18 -21.30 10.14
C ILE A 22 21.65 -20.59 8.88
N ASN A 23 21.77 -21.21 7.70
CA ASN A 23 21.22 -20.64 6.47
C ASN A 23 19.68 -20.66 6.44
N PHE A 24 19.03 -21.64 7.09
CA PHE A 24 17.57 -21.68 7.19
C PHE A 24 16.98 -20.61 8.12
N ILE A 25 17.75 -20.12 9.11
CA ILE A 25 17.31 -19.09 10.06
C ILE A 25 17.20 -17.70 9.36
N HIS A 26 17.87 -17.51 8.23
CA HIS A 26 17.81 -16.24 7.45
C HIS A 26 16.66 -16.18 6.44
N PHE A 27 15.75 -17.14 6.41
CA PHE A 27 14.57 -17.04 5.55
C PHE A 27 13.62 -15.98 6.15
N PRO A 28 13.49 -14.79 5.56
CA PRO A 28 12.57 -13.79 6.07
C PRO A 28 11.14 -14.34 5.93
N LEU A 29 10.50 -14.59 7.05
CA LEU A 29 9.09 -14.95 7.08
C LEU A 29 8.31 -13.66 6.80
N TYR A 30 8.04 -13.36 5.52
CA TYR A 30 7.17 -12.25 5.15
C TYR A 30 5.73 -12.60 5.51
N GLY A 31 5.28 -12.06 6.64
CA GLY A 31 3.87 -12.09 7.01
C GLY A 31 3.13 -11.00 6.23
N TYR A 32 2.02 -11.35 5.59
CA TYR A 32 1.11 -10.34 5.04
C TYR A 32 0.32 -9.71 6.19
N TYR A 33 0.40 -8.39 6.30
CA TYR A 33 -0.40 -7.62 7.23
C TYR A 33 -1.55 -6.95 6.47
N PHE A 34 -2.78 -7.23 6.88
CA PHE A 34 -3.97 -6.61 6.33
C PHE A 34 -4.46 -5.51 7.27
N LYS A 35 -4.48 -4.26 6.79
CA LYS A 35 -5.10 -3.14 7.49
C LYS A 35 -6.46 -2.86 6.84
N ASN A 36 -7.51 -2.91 7.65
CA ASN A 36 -8.83 -2.49 7.21
C ASN A 36 -8.95 -0.97 7.40
N ILE A 37 -9.19 -0.24 6.30
CA ILE A 37 -9.35 1.22 6.28
C ILE A 37 -10.84 1.50 6.07
N GLY A 38 -11.44 2.25 6.99
CA GLY A 38 -12.85 2.60 6.94
C GLY A 38 -13.12 4.05 7.37
N VAL A 39 -14.38 4.36 7.56
CA VAL A 39 -14.82 5.69 7.99
C VAL A 39 -14.22 6.09 9.35
N LYS A 40 -13.93 5.13 10.22
CA LYS A 40 -13.24 5.35 11.50
C LYS A 40 -11.83 5.91 11.33
N ASP A 41 -11.19 5.58 10.20
CA ASP A 41 -9.83 6.00 9.88
C ASP A 41 -9.82 7.29 9.05
N GLY A 42 -10.98 7.92 8.84
CA GLY A 42 -11.13 9.18 8.11
C GLY A 42 -11.55 9.04 6.65
N LEU A 43 -11.92 7.84 6.18
CA LEU A 43 -12.45 7.68 4.83
C LEU A 43 -13.76 8.46 4.67
N SER A 44 -13.92 9.18 3.57
CA SER A 44 -15.08 10.05 3.32
C SER A 44 -16.41 9.28 3.31
N GLN A 45 -16.38 8.05 2.76
CA GLN A 45 -17.57 7.22 2.65
C GLN A 45 -17.13 5.77 2.31
N PRO A 46 -17.86 4.73 2.77
CA PRO A 46 -17.44 3.34 2.58
C PRO A 46 -17.54 2.82 1.13
N SER A 47 -18.34 3.47 0.27
CA SER A 47 -18.48 3.07 -1.14
C SER A 47 -17.35 3.68 -1.97
N ILE A 48 -16.31 2.91 -2.21
CA ILE A 48 -15.16 3.30 -3.02
C ILE A 48 -15.45 2.94 -4.48
N LEU A 49 -15.31 3.92 -5.38
CA LEU A 49 -15.51 3.77 -6.82
C LEU A 49 -14.20 3.66 -7.59
N SER A 50 -13.14 4.24 -7.05
CA SER A 50 -11.82 4.29 -7.70
C SER A 50 -10.72 4.28 -6.66
N ILE A 51 -9.65 3.54 -6.93
CA ILE A 51 -8.43 3.51 -6.10
C ILE A 51 -7.25 3.73 -7.02
N HIS A 52 -6.31 4.57 -6.56
CA HIS A 52 -5.05 4.81 -7.25
C HIS A 52 -3.93 4.96 -6.23
N GLN A 53 -2.73 4.45 -6.53
CA GLN A 53 -1.53 4.71 -5.77
C GLN A 53 -0.62 5.60 -6.60
N ASP A 54 -0.27 6.78 -6.07
CA ASP A 54 0.61 7.71 -6.76
C ASP A 54 2.10 7.33 -6.61
N GLU A 55 2.97 8.05 -7.30
CA GLU A 55 4.43 7.82 -7.26
C GLU A 55 5.06 7.97 -5.86
N LEU A 56 4.43 8.77 -5.00
CA LEU A 56 4.85 8.96 -3.60
C LEU A 56 4.35 7.84 -2.67
N GLY A 57 3.63 6.87 -3.22
CA GLY A 57 3.06 5.75 -2.47
C GLY A 57 1.76 6.10 -1.74
N ARG A 58 1.19 7.30 -1.92
CA ARG A 58 -0.08 7.67 -1.32
C ARG A 58 -1.23 6.97 -2.02
N MET A 59 -2.21 6.53 -1.25
CA MET A 59 -3.41 5.89 -1.75
C MET A 59 -4.54 6.90 -1.90
N TRP A 60 -5.11 6.99 -3.08
CA TRP A 60 -6.22 7.87 -3.42
C TRP A 60 -7.49 7.06 -3.54
N PHE A 61 -8.53 7.45 -2.82
CA PHE A 61 -9.84 6.78 -2.79
C PHE A 61 -10.92 7.72 -3.30
N GLY A 62 -11.40 7.49 -4.50
CA GLY A 62 -12.58 8.14 -5.03
C GLY A 62 -13.84 7.48 -4.50
N THR A 63 -14.72 8.25 -3.84
CA THR A 63 -15.93 7.75 -3.20
C THR A 63 -17.19 8.44 -3.75
N LEU A 64 -18.37 7.97 -3.32
CA LEU A 64 -19.62 8.65 -3.60
C LEU A 64 -19.75 10.02 -2.91
N GLN A 65 -18.89 10.32 -1.92
CA GLN A 65 -18.92 11.57 -1.15
C GLN A 65 -17.52 12.21 -1.00
N GLY A 66 -16.81 12.35 -2.12
CA GLY A 66 -15.54 13.04 -2.15
C GLY A 66 -14.35 12.13 -2.35
N LEU A 67 -13.17 12.72 -2.15
CA LEU A 67 -11.87 12.11 -2.31
C LEU A 67 -11.21 11.96 -0.94
N SER A 68 -10.61 10.79 -0.69
CA SER A 68 -9.76 10.58 0.47
C SER A 68 -8.36 10.19 0.00
N ILE A 69 -7.34 10.76 0.65
CA ILE A 69 -5.93 10.49 0.35
C ILE A 69 -5.28 9.98 1.64
N TYR A 70 -4.66 8.80 1.56
CA TYR A 70 -3.96 8.17 2.68
C TYR A 70 -2.46 8.08 2.38
N ASP A 71 -1.65 8.67 3.24
CA ASP A 71 -0.19 8.71 3.08
C ASP A 71 0.57 7.57 3.79
N GLY A 72 -0.17 6.64 4.40
CA GLY A 72 0.36 5.55 5.23
C GLY A 72 0.19 5.81 6.73
N ASN A 73 -0.02 7.04 7.15
CA ASN A 73 -0.20 7.47 8.53
C ASN A 73 -1.55 8.18 8.75
N GLU A 74 -1.82 9.19 7.94
CA GLU A 74 -3.00 10.04 8.07
C GLU A 74 -3.92 9.97 6.84
N MET A 75 -5.21 10.22 7.06
CA MET A 75 -6.23 10.31 6.03
C MET A 75 -6.66 11.76 5.87
N ILE A 76 -6.47 12.31 4.68
CA ILE A 76 -6.98 13.61 4.27
C ILE A 76 -8.24 13.38 3.43
N THR A 77 -9.36 13.94 3.85
CA THR A 77 -10.63 13.83 3.13
C THR A 77 -11.01 15.18 2.54
N LEU A 78 -11.25 15.18 1.22
CA LEU A 78 -11.64 16.35 0.45
C LEU A 78 -13.07 16.16 -0.08
N LYS A 79 -13.96 17.07 0.27
CA LYS A 79 -15.35 17.10 -0.20
C LYS A 79 -15.54 18.33 -1.08
N GLY A 80 -16.53 18.29 -1.98
CA GLY A 80 -16.91 19.47 -2.73
C GLY A 80 -17.39 20.57 -1.78
N GLY A 81 -17.06 21.82 -2.08
CA GLY A 81 -17.32 22.98 -1.21
C GLY A 81 -16.16 23.39 -0.32
N GLU A 82 -15.03 22.67 -0.33
CA GLU A 82 -13.79 23.15 0.30
C GLU A 82 -12.99 24.05 -0.66
N GLU A 83 -12.39 25.14 -0.15
CA GLU A 83 -11.77 26.22 -0.95
C GLU A 83 -10.77 25.76 -2.03
N ARG A 84 -10.16 24.60 -1.89
CA ARG A 84 -9.23 24.02 -2.87
C ARG A 84 -9.90 23.46 -4.12
N PHE A 85 -11.20 23.12 -4.04
CA PHE A 85 -11.93 22.39 -5.10
C PHE A 85 -13.29 23.01 -5.44
N ASP A 86 -13.63 24.15 -4.84
CA ASP A 86 -14.96 24.79 -4.89
C ASP A 86 -15.56 24.96 -6.29
N ASN A 87 -14.72 25.17 -7.30
CA ASN A 87 -15.19 25.40 -8.66
C ASN A 87 -15.30 24.15 -9.52
N TYR A 88 -14.75 23.01 -9.06
CA TYR A 88 -14.51 21.87 -9.94
C TYR A 88 -15.20 20.57 -9.50
N ILE A 89 -15.46 20.40 -8.22
CA ILE A 89 -16.17 19.22 -7.70
C ILE A 89 -17.59 19.64 -7.27
N LYS A 90 -18.46 19.91 -8.26
CA LYS A 90 -19.86 20.31 -8.02
C LYS A 90 -20.65 19.20 -7.31
N ASN A 91 -20.39 17.97 -7.63
CA ASN A 91 -20.95 16.80 -6.97
C ASN A 91 -19.79 16.05 -6.31
N ASN A 92 -19.99 15.62 -5.10
CA ASN A 92 -18.96 15.00 -4.28
C ASN A 92 -18.52 13.60 -4.75
N THR A 93 -19.05 13.10 -5.87
CA THR A 93 -18.74 11.74 -6.36
C THR A 93 -17.51 11.73 -7.24
N ILE A 94 -16.51 10.92 -6.88
CA ILE A 94 -15.28 10.71 -7.66
C ILE A 94 -15.31 9.33 -8.29
N TYR A 95 -15.54 9.28 -9.60
CA TYR A 95 -15.69 8.02 -10.34
C TYR A 95 -14.37 7.39 -10.77
N ARG A 96 -13.37 8.22 -11.06
CA ARG A 96 -12.10 7.73 -11.59
C ARG A 96 -10.93 8.64 -11.20
N ILE A 97 -9.80 8.00 -10.91
CA ILE A 97 -8.53 8.64 -10.61
C ILE A 97 -7.51 8.08 -11.59
N VAL A 98 -6.74 8.94 -12.25
CA VAL A 98 -5.69 8.56 -13.21
C VAL A 98 -4.49 9.48 -12.99
N GLU A 99 -3.29 8.94 -13.09
CA GLU A 99 -2.03 9.68 -13.09
C GLU A 99 -1.41 9.67 -14.49
N ASP A 100 -0.88 10.79 -14.93
CA ASP A 100 -0.14 10.88 -16.18
C ASP A 100 1.38 10.64 -15.99
N SER A 101 2.14 10.63 -17.06
CA SER A 101 3.60 10.45 -17.03
C SER A 101 4.37 11.59 -16.35
N ASN A 102 3.72 12.72 -16.08
CA ASN A 102 4.28 13.87 -15.37
C ASN A 102 3.79 13.94 -13.92
N HIS A 103 3.17 12.86 -13.44
CA HIS A 103 2.63 12.72 -12.08
C HIS A 103 1.49 13.68 -11.73
N ASN A 104 0.79 14.20 -12.74
CA ASN A 104 -0.44 14.96 -12.52
C ASN A 104 -1.60 13.98 -12.27
N ILE A 105 -2.37 14.18 -11.21
CA ILE A 105 -3.54 13.37 -10.89
C ILE A 105 -4.78 13.98 -11.51
N PHE A 106 -5.46 13.22 -12.33
CA PHE A 106 -6.73 13.59 -12.94
C PHE A 106 -7.89 12.87 -12.26
N LEU A 107 -8.88 13.64 -11.82
CA LEU A 107 -10.07 13.18 -11.13
C LEU A 107 -11.29 13.40 -12.04
N ARG A 108 -12.03 12.34 -12.30
CA ARG A 108 -13.36 12.46 -12.94
C ARG A 108 -14.42 12.53 -11.86
N ALA A 109 -15.07 13.70 -11.74
CA ALA A 109 -16.19 13.95 -10.85
C ALA A 109 -17.42 14.31 -11.69
N ASP A 110 -18.50 13.49 -11.69
CA ASP A 110 -19.70 13.66 -12.51
C ASP A 110 -19.40 14.22 -13.93
N ASN A 111 -19.68 15.51 -14.16
CA ASN A 111 -19.47 16.19 -15.43
C ASN A 111 -18.17 17.02 -15.48
N SER A 112 -17.28 16.83 -14.51
CA SER A 112 -16.06 17.62 -14.37
C SER A 112 -14.82 16.73 -14.42
N LEU A 113 -13.76 17.26 -15.05
CA LEU A 113 -12.42 16.70 -14.96
C LEU A 113 -11.55 17.69 -14.21
N VAL A 114 -10.96 17.26 -13.11
CA VAL A 114 -10.10 18.06 -12.24
C VAL A 114 -8.67 17.55 -12.34
N CYS A 115 -7.71 18.44 -12.50
CA CYS A 115 -6.30 18.12 -12.43
C CYS A 115 -5.73 18.63 -11.10
N TYR A 116 -5.14 17.72 -10.35
CA TYR A 116 -4.39 18.02 -9.14
C TYR A 116 -2.90 17.96 -9.47
N LYS A 117 -2.17 19.02 -9.14
CA LYS A 117 -0.71 19.17 -9.37
C LYS A 117 0.04 19.24 -8.06
#